data_7a8a19ce402922b84787653e393cf8ae
#
_entry.id   7a8a19ce402922b84787653e393cf8ae
#
_cell.length_a   1.000
_cell.length_b   1.000
_cell.length_c   1.000
_cell.angle_alpha   90.00
_cell.angle_beta   90.00
_cell.angle_gamma   90.00
#
_symmetry.space_group_name_H-M   'P 1'
#
loop_
_entity.id
_entity.type
_entity.pdbx_description
1 polymer ?
#
loop_
_entity_poly.entity_id
_entity_poly.type
_entity_poly.pdbx_seq_one_letter_code
_entity_poly.pdbx_strand_id
1 'polypeptide(L)'
;MKESKANISGFHHIAIIASDYQRSRAFYVDVLGFTVVAENFREERNSWKCDLQAGDGQIELFSFPQAPPRVSRPEACGLRHLAFRVQDIAATVGHLEKHGVVSEPIRMDPYTGRQFTFFADPDDLPL
;
A
#
# COMPACT_ATOMS: atom_id res chain seq x y z
N MET A 1 -35.40 -12.31 -3.92
CA MET A 1 -34.55 -11.80 -2.83
C MET A 1 -33.31 -12.64 -2.75
N LYS A 2 -32.14 -11.99 -2.77
CA LYS A 2 -30.90 -12.72 -2.65
C LYS A 2 -30.63 -13.09 -1.20
N GLU A 3 -30.23 -14.32 -1.01
CA GLU A 3 -29.79 -14.78 0.29
C GLU A 3 -28.40 -14.20 0.58
N SER A 4 -28.22 -13.67 1.79
CA SER A 4 -26.91 -13.15 2.22
C SER A 4 -26.01 -14.32 2.58
N LYS A 5 -24.81 -14.38 1.96
CA LYS A 5 -23.90 -15.51 2.19
C LYS A 5 -22.97 -15.23 3.36
N ALA A 6 -21.81 -14.57 3.11
CA ALA A 6 -20.87 -14.27 4.17
C ALA A 6 -21.15 -12.95 4.89
N ASN A 7 -22.08 -12.17 4.35
CA ASN A 7 -22.50 -10.89 4.92
C ASN A 7 -21.35 -9.86 5.03
N ILE A 8 -20.43 -9.91 4.09
CA ILE A 8 -19.30 -8.98 4.04
C ILE A 8 -19.77 -7.67 3.43
N SER A 9 -19.52 -6.55 4.11
CA SER A 9 -19.95 -5.22 3.66
C SER A 9 -18.86 -4.43 2.93
N GLY A 10 -17.59 -4.87 2.99
CA GLY A 10 -16.49 -4.20 2.30
C GLY A 10 -15.16 -4.51 2.93
N PHE A 11 -14.13 -3.77 2.51
CA PHE A 11 -12.81 -3.87 3.11
C PHE A 11 -12.76 -3.07 4.41
N HIS A 12 -12.12 -3.62 5.42
CA HIS A 12 -11.86 -2.91 6.68
C HIS A 12 -10.47 -2.29 6.68
N HIS A 13 -9.48 -3.10 6.40
CA HIS A 13 -8.09 -2.64 6.31
C HIS A 13 -7.27 -3.64 5.50
N ILE A 14 -6.08 -3.20 5.12
CA ILE A 14 -5.07 -4.03 4.46
C ILE A 14 -3.82 -3.96 5.32
N ALA A 15 -3.24 -5.11 5.63
CA ALA A 15 -2.04 -5.19 6.45
C ALA A 15 -0.82 -5.43 5.56
N ILE A 16 0.24 -4.66 5.80
CA ILE A 16 1.49 -4.70 5.04
C ILE A 16 2.64 -4.92 6.02
N ILE A 17 3.53 -5.84 5.71
CA ILE A 17 4.73 -6.10 6.51
C ILE A 17 5.92 -5.41 5.87
N ALA A 18 6.61 -4.60 6.65
CA ALA A 18 7.82 -3.88 6.23
C ALA A 18 9.06 -4.57 6.77
N SER A 19 10.12 -4.65 5.94
CA SER A 19 11.42 -5.14 6.37
C SER A 19 12.16 -4.12 7.23
N ASP A 20 11.98 -2.83 6.93
CA ASP A 20 12.54 -1.70 7.67
C ASP A 20 11.40 -0.76 8.03
N TYR A 21 10.96 -0.82 9.27
CA TYR A 21 9.79 -0.10 9.72
C TYR A 21 9.90 1.42 9.49
N GLN A 22 11.02 2.01 9.90
CA GLN A 22 11.17 3.47 9.78
C GLN A 22 11.18 3.93 8.32
N ARG A 23 11.81 3.17 7.46
CA ARG A 23 11.84 3.48 6.02
C ARG A 23 10.44 3.40 5.40
N SER A 24 9.71 2.35 5.69
CA SER A 24 8.36 2.18 5.14
C SER A 24 7.37 3.16 5.75
N ARG A 25 7.50 3.45 7.04
CA ARG A 25 6.68 4.47 7.68
C ARG A 25 6.88 5.84 7.03
N ALA A 26 8.13 6.22 6.79
CA ALA A 26 8.43 7.49 6.10
C ALA A 26 7.85 7.51 4.69
N PHE A 27 7.92 6.39 3.99
CA PHE A 27 7.35 6.29 2.65
C PHE A 27 5.84 6.53 2.65
N TYR A 28 5.10 5.80 3.49
CA TYR A 28 3.65 5.91 3.50
C TYR A 28 3.15 7.22 4.11
N VAL A 29 3.82 7.75 5.11
CA VAL A 29 3.41 8.99 5.79
C VAL A 29 3.94 10.23 5.07
N ASP A 30 5.25 10.29 4.81
CA ASP A 30 5.88 11.51 4.31
C ASP A 30 5.77 11.63 2.80
N VAL A 31 5.90 10.52 2.06
CA VAL A 31 5.81 10.55 0.59
C VAL A 31 4.37 10.45 0.12
N LEU A 32 3.62 9.43 0.58
CA LEU A 32 2.23 9.24 0.15
C LEU A 32 1.24 10.12 0.91
N GLY A 33 1.61 10.64 2.07
CA GLY A 33 0.77 11.58 2.80
C GLY A 33 -0.33 10.96 3.63
N PHE A 34 -0.22 9.68 3.99
CA PHE A 34 -1.21 9.03 4.83
C PHE A 34 -1.08 9.50 6.27
N THR A 35 -2.19 9.49 7.01
CA THR A 35 -2.26 10.00 8.37
C THR A 35 -2.10 8.86 9.37
N VAL A 36 -1.21 9.03 10.36
CA VAL A 36 -1.09 8.08 11.46
C VAL A 36 -2.29 8.21 12.38
N VAL A 37 -3.05 7.15 12.53
CA VAL A 37 -4.19 7.07 13.44
C VAL A 37 -3.76 6.54 14.80
N ALA A 38 -2.93 5.52 14.81
CA ALA A 38 -2.38 4.91 16.02
C ALA A 38 -1.05 4.24 15.69
N GLU A 39 -0.15 4.22 16.67
CA GLU A 39 1.16 3.60 16.48
C GLU A 39 1.58 2.95 17.79
N ASN A 40 1.90 1.66 17.75
CA ASN A 40 2.25 0.89 18.94
C ASN A 40 3.41 -0.05 18.65
N PHE A 41 4.32 -0.14 19.62
CA PHE A 41 5.32 -1.20 19.60
C PHE A 41 4.84 -2.35 20.49
N ARG A 42 4.75 -3.54 19.91
CA ARG A 42 4.29 -4.75 20.61
C ARG A 42 5.49 -5.56 21.07
N GLU A 43 5.85 -5.42 22.34
CA GLU A 43 7.08 -5.99 22.91
C GLU A 43 7.12 -7.52 22.79
N GLU A 44 6.01 -8.19 23.05
CA GLU A 44 5.93 -9.66 23.04
C GLU A 44 6.18 -10.24 21.65
N ARG A 45 6.03 -9.44 20.60
CA ARG A 45 6.26 -9.86 19.23
C ARG A 45 7.44 -9.14 18.59
N ASN A 46 8.06 -8.22 19.31
CA ASN A 46 9.10 -7.34 18.78
C ASN A 46 8.67 -6.73 17.43
N SER A 47 7.48 -6.14 17.42
CA SER A 47 6.80 -5.74 16.18
C SER A 47 6.13 -4.39 16.36
N TRP A 48 6.39 -3.49 15.42
CA TRP A 48 5.62 -2.26 15.29
C TRP A 48 4.29 -2.54 14.61
N LYS A 49 3.27 -1.78 14.99
CA LYS A 49 1.98 -1.73 14.33
C LYS A 49 1.57 -0.27 14.20
N CYS A 50 1.44 0.21 12.97
CA CYS A 50 1.05 1.59 12.68
C CYS A 50 -0.22 1.57 11.84
N ASP A 51 -1.28 2.14 12.38
CA ASP A 51 -2.55 2.25 11.67
C ASP A 51 -2.56 3.58 10.92
N LEU A 52 -2.74 3.50 9.60
CA LEU A 52 -2.71 4.65 8.70
C LEU A 52 -4.07 4.84 8.05
N GLN A 53 -4.49 6.11 7.93
CA GLN A 53 -5.67 6.46 7.15
C GLN A 53 -5.22 6.84 5.74
N ALA A 54 -5.74 6.14 4.75
CA ALA A 54 -5.46 6.34 3.33
C ALA A 54 -6.78 6.66 2.63
N GLY A 55 -7.12 7.95 2.54
CA GLY A 55 -8.44 8.35 2.04
C GLY A 55 -9.55 7.80 2.95
N ASP A 56 -10.45 7.02 2.37
CA ASP A 56 -11.54 6.37 3.10
C ASP A 56 -11.19 4.96 3.60
N GLY A 57 -9.97 4.49 3.35
CA GLY A 57 -9.51 3.16 3.77
C GLY A 57 -8.41 3.22 4.81
N GLN A 58 -8.08 2.06 5.37
CA GLN A 58 -7.01 1.95 6.35
C GLN A 58 -5.95 0.95 5.92
N ILE A 59 -4.71 1.26 6.27
CA ILE A 59 -3.57 0.36 6.14
C ILE A 59 -2.98 0.15 7.52
N GLU A 60 -2.70 -1.12 7.86
CA GLU A 60 -1.95 -1.46 9.07
C GLU A 60 -0.54 -1.84 8.63
N LEU A 61 0.42 -1.00 8.99
CA LEU A 61 1.82 -1.24 8.67
C LEU A 61 2.49 -1.94 9.84
N PHE A 62 3.04 -3.13 9.57
CA PHE A 62 3.70 -3.96 10.58
C PHE A 62 5.17 -4.11 10.28
N SER A 63 5.94 -4.39 11.33
CA SER A 63 7.27 -4.97 11.19
C SER A 63 7.34 -6.25 11.99
N PHE A 64 8.13 -7.21 11.52
CA PHE A 64 8.44 -8.44 12.24
C PHE A 64 9.92 -8.73 12.08
N PRO A 65 10.59 -9.29 13.14
CA PRO A 65 11.98 -9.66 13.00
C PRO A 65 12.17 -10.69 11.89
N GLN A 66 13.13 -10.44 11.01
CA GLN A 66 13.54 -11.39 9.97
C GLN A 66 12.38 -11.86 9.07
N ALA A 67 11.43 -10.97 8.77
CA ALA A 67 10.37 -11.29 7.83
C ALA A 67 10.99 -11.57 6.45
N PRO A 68 10.63 -12.69 5.79
CA PRO A 68 11.14 -12.97 4.45
C PRO A 68 10.71 -11.90 3.46
N PRO A 69 11.54 -11.59 2.45
CA PRO A 69 11.15 -10.63 1.43
C PRO A 69 9.95 -11.12 0.63
N ARG A 70 9.18 -10.17 0.15
CA ARG A 70 8.07 -10.43 -0.74
C ARG A 70 8.57 -10.98 -2.08
N VAL A 71 7.84 -11.91 -2.68
CA VAL A 71 8.12 -12.40 -4.04
C VAL A 71 7.22 -11.64 -5.02
N SER A 72 7.77 -10.61 -5.65
CA SER A 72 7.05 -9.83 -6.66
C SER A 72 7.33 -10.32 -8.08
N ARG A 73 8.52 -10.89 -8.30
CA ARG A 73 8.96 -11.38 -9.62
C ARG A 73 9.76 -12.67 -9.47
N PRO A 74 9.31 -13.80 -10.09
CA PRO A 74 8.03 -13.90 -10.79
C PRO A 74 6.85 -13.71 -9.83
N GLU A 75 5.71 -13.36 -10.37
CA GLU A 75 4.52 -13.16 -9.57
C GLU A 75 4.11 -14.47 -8.88
N ALA A 76 3.81 -14.35 -7.58
CA ALA A 76 3.43 -15.48 -6.74
C ALA A 76 2.00 -15.33 -6.25
N CYS A 77 1.42 -16.42 -5.77
CA CYS A 77 0.08 -16.38 -5.21
C CYS A 77 0.01 -15.42 -4.02
N GLY A 78 -1.11 -14.75 -3.88
CA GLY A 78 -1.36 -13.79 -2.83
C GLY A 78 -1.66 -12.40 -3.38
N LEU A 79 -1.48 -11.38 -2.57
CA LEU A 79 -1.73 -10.01 -2.98
C LEU A 79 -0.75 -9.60 -4.09
N ARG A 80 -1.29 -9.31 -5.28
CA ARG A 80 -0.46 -8.91 -6.42
C ARG A 80 -0.02 -7.46 -6.31
N HIS A 81 -0.95 -6.57 -6.01
CA HIS A 81 -0.67 -5.15 -5.82
C HIS A 81 -1.80 -4.52 -5.00
N LEU A 82 -1.56 -3.30 -4.55
CA LEU A 82 -2.55 -2.49 -3.86
C LEU A 82 -2.75 -1.20 -4.65
N ALA A 83 -3.97 -0.94 -5.12
CA ALA A 83 -4.25 0.21 -5.98
C ALA A 83 -4.94 1.32 -5.19
N PHE A 84 -4.53 2.54 -5.45
CA PHE A 84 -5.13 3.75 -4.91
C PHE A 84 -5.78 4.56 -6.02
N ARG A 85 -6.87 5.23 -5.70
CA ARG A 85 -7.52 6.16 -6.60
C ARG A 85 -6.93 7.54 -6.43
N VAL A 86 -6.61 8.18 -7.55
CA VAL A 86 -6.15 9.57 -7.57
C VAL A 86 -7.00 10.37 -8.54
N GLN A 87 -7.13 11.67 -8.30
CA GLN A 87 -7.89 12.54 -9.19
C GLN A 87 -7.08 13.01 -10.39
N ASP A 88 -5.78 13.18 -10.21
CA ASP A 88 -4.86 13.68 -11.25
C ASP A 88 -3.60 12.82 -11.21
N ILE A 89 -3.53 11.85 -12.12
CA ILE A 89 -2.43 10.89 -12.14
C ILE A 89 -1.10 11.56 -12.50
N ALA A 90 -1.12 12.56 -13.40
CA ALA A 90 0.11 13.27 -13.77
C ALA A 90 0.69 14.04 -12.58
N ALA A 91 -0.17 14.69 -11.79
CA ALA A 91 0.26 15.40 -10.60
C ALA A 91 0.82 14.42 -9.55
N THR A 92 0.20 13.27 -9.40
CA THR A 92 0.67 12.21 -8.49
C THR A 92 2.05 11.71 -8.89
N VAL A 93 2.24 11.41 -10.17
CA VAL A 93 3.54 10.96 -10.70
C VAL A 93 4.61 12.03 -10.48
N GLY A 94 4.29 13.30 -10.73
CA GLY A 94 5.22 14.41 -10.48
C GLY A 94 5.61 14.52 -9.01
N HIS A 95 4.66 14.32 -8.10
CA HIS A 95 4.93 14.31 -6.66
C HIS A 95 5.87 13.16 -6.28
N LEU A 96 5.62 11.96 -6.80
CA LEU A 96 6.47 10.80 -6.55
C LEU A 96 7.90 11.04 -7.04
N GLU A 97 8.06 11.61 -8.24
CA GLU A 97 9.36 11.93 -8.80
C GLU A 97 10.15 12.89 -7.92
N LYS A 98 9.50 13.89 -7.35
CA LYS A 98 10.15 14.84 -6.43
C LYS A 98 10.71 14.15 -5.19
N HIS A 99 10.16 13.02 -4.81
CA HIS A 99 10.62 12.23 -3.67
C HIS A 99 11.50 11.05 -4.07
N GLY A 100 11.96 11.03 -5.33
CA GLY A 100 12.85 9.99 -5.82
C GLY A 100 12.16 8.65 -6.10
N VAL A 101 10.85 8.63 -6.18
CA VAL A 101 10.08 7.41 -6.46
C VAL A 101 9.80 7.34 -7.95
N VAL A 102 10.31 6.28 -8.59
CA VAL A 102 10.14 6.06 -10.02
C VAL A 102 8.84 5.30 -10.26
N SER A 103 7.98 5.86 -11.12
CA SER A 103 6.78 5.16 -11.58
C SER A 103 6.96 4.70 -13.02
N GLU A 104 6.18 3.68 -13.40
CA GLU A 104 6.12 3.25 -14.80
C GLU A 104 5.47 4.35 -15.66
N PRO A 105 5.62 4.30 -16.99
CA PRO A 105 4.89 5.22 -17.85
C PRO A 105 3.38 5.09 -17.63
N ILE A 106 2.69 6.24 -17.65
CA ILE A 106 1.23 6.25 -17.53
C ILE A 106 0.63 5.53 -18.74
N ARG A 107 -0.27 4.60 -18.48
CA ARG A 107 -0.96 3.81 -19.51
C ARG A 107 -2.46 3.98 -19.39
N MET A 108 -3.17 3.61 -20.44
CA MET A 108 -4.62 3.60 -20.45
C MET A 108 -5.11 2.15 -20.45
N ASP A 109 -6.02 1.84 -19.54
CA ASP A 109 -6.69 0.56 -19.51
C ASP A 109 -7.68 0.51 -20.70
N PRO A 110 -7.49 -0.43 -21.65
CA PRO A 110 -8.36 -0.51 -22.82
C PRO A 110 -9.79 -0.92 -22.48
N TYR A 111 -10.01 -1.54 -21.32
CA TYR A 111 -11.34 -2.00 -20.90
C TYR A 111 -12.16 -0.90 -20.24
N THR A 112 -11.53 0.02 -19.53
CA THR A 112 -12.23 1.08 -18.79
C THR A 112 -12.03 2.47 -19.37
N GLY A 113 -10.99 2.68 -20.19
CA GLY A 113 -10.60 3.99 -20.71
C GLY A 113 -9.95 4.87 -19.65
N ARG A 114 -9.60 4.32 -18.48
CA ARG A 114 -8.99 5.07 -17.39
C ARG A 114 -7.48 4.90 -17.40
N GLN A 115 -6.79 5.94 -16.96
CA GLN A 115 -5.34 5.93 -16.87
C GLN A 115 -4.90 5.25 -15.58
N PHE A 116 -3.74 4.59 -15.63
CA PHE A 116 -3.14 3.95 -14.48
C PHE A 116 -1.62 3.91 -14.64
N THR A 117 -0.93 3.72 -13.52
CA THR A 117 0.50 3.45 -13.51
C THR A 117 0.84 2.64 -12.27
N PHE A 118 2.09 2.19 -12.19
CA PHE A 118 2.60 1.45 -11.04
C PHE A 118 3.88 2.10 -10.52
N PHE A 119 4.04 2.01 -9.22
CA PHE A 119 5.30 2.26 -8.53
C PHE A 119 5.42 1.20 -7.43
N ALA A 120 6.45 1.23 -6.63
CA ALA A 120 6.66 0.22 -5.61
C ALA A 120 6.93 0.86 -4.25
N ASP A 121 6.51 0.19 -3.19
CA ASP A 121 6.91 0.58 -1.85
C ASP A 121 8.36 0.12 -1.57
N PRO A 122 8.95 0.44 -0.39
CA PRO A 122 10.34 0.07 -0.11
C PRO A 122 10.63 -1.43 -0.13
N ASP A 123 9.62 -2.28 0.03
CA ASP A 123 9.75 -3.73 -0.02
C ASP A 123 9.26 -4.34 -1.32
N ASP A 124 9.18 -3.53 -2.36
CA ASP A 124 8.78 -3.95 -3.71
C ASP A 124 7.33 -4.44 -3.81
N LEU A 125 6.45 -3.96 -2.93
CA LEU A 125 5.01 -4.15 -3.12
C LEU A 125 4.56 -3.21 -4.24
N PRO A 126 4.02 -3.72 -5.35
CA PRO A 126 3.48 -2.86 -6.41
C PRO A 126 2.27 -2.09 -5.91
N LEU A 127 2.27 -0.80 -6.20
CA LEU A 127 1.20 0.11 -5.82
C LEU A 127 0.64 0.84 -7.05
#